data_da981fe52b982dcaa9c6d1462246f2ee
#
_entry.id   da981fe52b982dcaa9c6d1462246f2ee
#
_cell.length_a   1.000
_cell.length_b   1.000
_cell.length_c   1.000
_cell.angle_alpha   90.00
_cell.angle_beta   90.00
_cell.angle_gamma   90.00
#
_symmetry.space_group_name_H-M   'P 1'
#
loop_
_entity.id
_entity.type
_entity.pdbx_description
1 polymer ?
#
loop_
_entity_poly.entity_id
_entity_poly.type
_entity_poly.pdbx_seq_one_letter_code
_entity_poly.pdbx_strand_id
1 'polypeptide(L)'
;EETREMQVYLSGVDGSLKRDSLLAIYVLDAQYPPTFNLFYSTFELTHPNIPCIIVGIFNSNRQSELTPPFTDSLSVKRYDNPGHGKEMLSSLTNEIIPFIQEKYHAGNNRILVGHSLGGTFVTYAMMEHPDLFPYIIAISPNYKYSENMMIDRLRVFTETYQGEKNYIST
;
A
#
# COMPACT_ATOMS: atom_id res chain seq x y z
N GLU A 1 3.20 -22.85 3.54
CA GLU A 1 3.60 -21.60 2.83
C GLU A 1 2.36 -21.08 2.12
N GLU A 2 1.87 -19.91 2.51
CA GLU A 2 0.84 -19.22 1.73
C GLU A 2 1.50 -18.55 0.53
N THR A 3 1.00 -18.80 -0.67
CA THR A 3 1.44 -18.11 -1.89
C THR A 3 0.59 -16.88 -2.08
N ARG A 4 1.21 -15.71 -2.31
CA ARG A 4 0.51 -14.47 -2.61
C ARG A 4 0.54 -14.20 -4.12
N GLU A 5 -0.63 -13.97 -4.68
CA GLU A 5 -0.76 -13.56 -6.07
C GLU A 5 -0.47 -12.07 -6.24
N MET A 6 0.24 -11.71 -7.31
CA MET A 6 0.55 -10.33 -7.66
C MET A 6 0.46 -10.15 -9.18
N GLN A 7 0.08 -8.95 -9.62
CA GLN A 7 0.18 -8.50 -10.99
C GLN A 7 1.27 -7.45 -11.10
N VAL A 8 2.17 -7.58 -12.08
CA VAL A 8 3.29 -6.64 -12.26
C VAL A 8 3.26 -6.06 -13.66
N TYR A 9 3.27 -4.73 -13.75
CA TYR A 9 3.34 -3.98 -14.99
C TYR A 9 4.56 -3.08 -15.00
N LEU A 10 5.22 -3.01 -16.15
CA LEU A 10 6.32 -2.09 -16.41
C LEU A 10 5.80 -0.97 -17.30
N SER A 11 5.85 0.27 -16.81
CA SER A 11 5.40 1.47 -17.51
C SER A 11 6.59 2.34 -17.89
N GLY A 12 6.57 2.91 -19.10
CA GLY A 12 7.59 3.85 -19.57
C GLY A 12 9.02 3.30 -19.60
N VAL A 13 9.20 1.98 -19.54
CA VAL A 13 10.52 1.33 -19.48
C VAL A 13 10.99 1.00 -20.89
N ASP A 14 11.97 1.74 -21.40
CA ASP A 14 12.77 1.34 -22.54
C ASP A 14 14.06 0.63 -22.09
N GLY A 15 14.70 -0.11 -22.97
CA GLY A 15 15.89 -0.90 -22.66
C GLY A 15 17.14 -0.07 -22.25
N SER A 16 17.04 1.26 -22.17
CA SER A 16 18.16 2.19 -21.87
C SER A 16 18.21 2.60 -20.39
N LEU A 17 17.17 2.32 -19.59
CA LEU A 17 17.10 2.77 -18.20
C LEU A 17 18.03 1.98 -17.27
N LYS A 18 18.73 2.70 -16.41
CA LYS A 18 19.46 2.11 -15.29
C LYS A 18 18.44 1.44 -14.39
N ARG A 19 18.60 0.11 -14.23
CA ARG A 19 17.66 -0.75 -13.52
C ARG A 19 17.57 -0.27 -12.10
N ASP A 20 18.15 -0.07 -11.22
CA ASP A 20 18.01 0.17 -9.78
C ASP A 20 17.41 1.53 -9.36
N SER A 21 16.72 2.22 -10.26
CA SER A 21 16.11 3.54 -10.00
C SER A 21 14.62 3.65 -10.33
N LEU A 22 13.97 2.55 -10.71
CA LEU A 22 12.56 2.59 -11.09
C LEU A 22 11.69 2.86 -9.87
N LEU A 23 10.76 3.81 -10.01
CA LEU A 23 9.69 4.03 -9.04
C LEU A 23 8.85 2.75 -8.91
N ALA A 24 8.60 2.30 -7.69
CA ALA A 24 7.71 1.16 -7.44
C ALA A 24 6.38 1.64 -6.84
N ILE A 25 5.27 1.32 -7.50
CA ILE A 25 3.92 1.68 -7.05
C ILE A 25 3.21 0.39 -6.66
N TYR A 26 2.97 0.21 -5.36
CA TYR A 26 2.26 -0.94 -4.81
C TYR A 26 0.79 -0.59 -4.63
N VAL A 27 -0.09 -1.32 -5.29
CA VAL A 27 -1.55 -1.09 -5.27
C VAL A 27 -2.23 -2.28 -4.62
N LEU A 28 -2.91 -2.03 -3.52
CA LEU A 28 -3.67 -3.06 -2.79
C LEU A 28 -4.97 -3.40 -3.50
N ASP A 29 -5.59 -4.52 -3.09
CA ASP A 29 -6.89 -4.97 -3.59
C ASP A 29 -6.92 -5.29 -5.11
N ALA A 30 -5.82 -5.78 -5.68
CA ALA A 30 -5.74 -6.12 -7.10
C ALA A 30 -6.63 -7.31 -7.51
N GLN A 31 -7.17 -8.08 -6.54
CA GLN A 31 -8.21 -9.07 -6.79
C GLN A 31 -9.53 -8.46 -7.28
N TYR A 32 -9.68 -7.14 -7.20
CA TYR A 32 -10.79 -6.40 -7.82
C TYR A 32 -10.32 -5.74 -9.13
N PRO A 33 -10.35 -6.44 -10.27
CA PRO A 33 -9.78 -5.97 -11.53
C PRO A 33 -10.26 -4.59 -11.97
N PRO A 34 -11.55 -4.21 -11.80
CA PRO A 34 -11.99 -2.88 -12.20
C PRO A 34 -11.26 -1.74 -11.48
N THR A 35 -11.00 -1.91 -10.19
CA THR A 35 -10.29 -0.88 -9.38
C THR A 35 -8.82 -0.80 -9.77
N PHE A 36 -8.15 -1.94 -9.86
CA PHE A 36 -6.75 -2.00 -10.24
C PHE A 36 -6.53 -1.52 -11.69
N ASN A 37 -7.35 -1.99 -12.63
CA ASN A 37 -7.25 -1.60 -14.03
C ASN A 37 -7.54 -0.10 -14.22
N LEU A 38 -8.49 0.47 -13.47
CA LEU A 38 -8.75 1.91 -13.50
C LEU A 38 -7.50 2.70 -13.04
N PHE A 39 -6.87 2.29 -11.95
CA PHE A 39 -5.64 2.92 -11.48
C PHE A 39 -4.55 2.84 -12.55
N TYR A 40 -4.24 1.62 -13.02
CA TYR A 40 -3.22 1.38 -14.03
C TYR A 40 -3.49 2.17 -15.31
N SER A 41 -4.69 2.06 -15.89
CA SER A 41 -5.04 2.74 -17.14
C SER A 41 -5.01 4.26 -17.01
N THR A 42 -5.45 4.79 -15.86
CA THR A 42 -5.38 6.23 -15.59
C THR A 42 -3.94 6.71 -15.50
N PHE A 43 -3.10 5.94 -14.78
CA PHE A 43 -1.69 6.26 -14.65
C PHE A 43 -0.99 6.25 -16.02
N GLU A 44 -1.16 5.21 -16.82
CA GLU A 44 -0.61 5.10 -18.18
C GLU A 44 -1.07 6.24 -19.08
N LEU A 45 -2.37 6.60 -19.04
CA LEU A 45 -2.92 7.68 -19.85
C LEU A 45 -2.35 9.05 -19.47
N THR A 46 -2.15 9.29 -18.17
CA THR A 46 -1.75 10.61 -17.66
C THR A 46 -0.23 10.77 -17.52
N HIS A 47 0.50 9.66 -17.38
CA HIS A 47 1.93 9.63 -17.11
C HIS A 47 2.69 8.60 -17.97
N PRO A 48 2.49 8.55 -19.29
CA PRO A 48 3.02 7.47 -20.14
C PRO A 48 4.55 7.39 -20.20
N ASN A 49 5.23 8.45 -19.78
CA ASN A 49 6.71 8.57 -19.85
C ASN A 49 7.39 8.46 -18.48
N ILE A 50 6.66 8.10 -17.43
CA ILE A 50 7.28 7.87 -16.11
C ILE A 50 7.70 6.41 -16.01
N PRO A 51 9.02 6.12 -15.98
CA PRO A 51 9.49 4.77 -15.80
C PRO A 51 9.17 4.26 -14.41
N CYS A 52 8.30 3.27 -14.32
CA CYS A 52 7.91 2.69 -13.04
C CYS A 52 7.50 1.23 -13.14
N ILE A 53 7.39 0.61 -11.98
CA ILE A 53 6.84 -0.73 -11.78
C ILE A 53 5.54 -0.57 -11.01
N ILE A 54 4.42 -1.02 -11.56
CA ILE A 54 3.13 -1.05 -10.87
C ILE A 54 2.85 -2.48 -10.43
N VAL A 55 2.75 -2.68 -9.13
CA VAL A 55 2.57 -3.97 -8.48
C VAL A 55 1.20 -4.04 -7.85
N GLY A 56 0.29 -4.78 -8.46
CA GLY A 56 -1.02 -5.09 -7.87
C GLY A 56 -0.91 -6.25 -6.90
N ILE A 57 -1.26 -6.04 -5.65
CA ILE A 57 -1.21 -7.04 -4.59
C ILE A 57 -2.61 -7.59 -4.34
N PHE A 58 -2.76 -8.92 -4.42
CA PHE A 58 -4.01 -9.60 -4.10
C PHE A 58 -4.10 -9.83 -2.59
N ASN A 59 -5.19 -9.35 -2.00
CA ASN A 59 -5.51 -9.56 -0.59
C ASN A 59 -6.57 -10.64 -0.48
N SER A 60 -6.18 -11.89 -0.19
CA SER A 60 -7.06 -13.05 -0.15
C SER A 60 -8.10 -12.95 0.96
N ASN A 61 -7.70 -12.47 2.14
CA ASN A 61 -8.63 -12.07 3.20
C ASN A 61 -8.46 -10.57 3.48
N ARG A 62 -9.07 -9.77 2.63
CA ARG A 62 -9.01 -8.32 2.67
C ARG A 62 -9.38 -7.72 4.03
N GLN A 63 -10.40 -8.27 4.69
CA GLN A 63 -10.89 -7.73 5.98
C GLN A 63 -9.92 -8.03 7.12
N SER A 64 -9.23 -9.13 7.05
CA SER A 64 -8.18 -9.49 7.98
C SER A 64 -6.88 -8.72 7.71
N GLU A 65 -6.37 -8.82 6.49
CA GLU A 65 -5.06 -8.31 6.10
C GLU A 65 -4.94 -6.78 6.11
N LEU A 66 -6.04 -6.05 5.77
CA LEU A 66 -6.01 -4.60 5.63
C LEU A 66 -6.53 -3.84 6.85
N THR A 67 -6.74 -4.52 7.95
CA THR A 67 -7.13 -3.91 9.22
C THR A 67 -5.96 -3.92 10.21
N PRO A 68 -5.60 -2.75 10.77
CA PRO A 68 -4.52 -2.65 11.76
C PRO A 68 -4.76 -3.50 13.01
N PRO A 69 -3.69 -3.86 13.79
CA PRO A 69 -3.78 -4.81 14.90
C PRO A 69 -4.43 -4.26 16.18
N PHE A 70 -5.20 -3.20 16.09
CA PHE A 70 -5.99 -2.66 17.19
C PHE A 70 -7.48 -2.75 16.83
N THR A 71 -8.18 -3.55 17.57
CA THR A 71 -9.60 -3.83 17.33
C THR A 71 -10.44 -3.46 18.55
N ASP A 72 -11.66 -2.98 18.30
CA ASP A 72 -12.71 -2.85 19.30
C ASP A 72 -13.77 -3.95 19.09
N SER A 73 -14.70 -4.04 20.04
CA SER A 73 -15.73 -5.09 20.02
C SER A 73 -16.70 -4.95 18.83
N LEU A 74 -16.90 -3.77 18.27
CA LEU A 74 -17.76 -3.55 17.10
C LEU A 74 -17.03 -3.94 15.82
N SER A 75 -15.75 -3.59 15.70
CA SER A 75 -14.92 -3.99 14.57
C SER A 75 -14.79 -5.52 14.46
N VAL A 76 -14.57 -6.20 15.59
CA VAL A 76 -14.53 -7.67 15.64
C VAL A 76 -15.84 -8.32 15.18
N LYS A 77 -16.99 -7.70 15.47
CA LYS A 77 -18.30 -8.19 14.99
C LYS A 77 -18.58 -7.87 13.52
N ARG A 78 -18.02 -6.76 13.02
CA ARG A 78 -18.32 -6.24 11.69
C ARG A 78 -17.45 -6.82 10.60
N TYR A 79 -16.19 -7.13 10.92
CA TYR A 79 -15.20 -7.61 9.95
C TYR A 79 -14.83 -9.05 10.21
N ASP A 80 -14.55 -9.80 9.15
CA ASP A 80 -14.11 -11.19 9.24
C ASP A 80 -12.65 -11.25 9.67
N ASN A 81 -12.42 -11.81 10.88
CA ASN A 81 -11.10 -12.00 11.47
C ASN A 81 -10.17 -10.78 11.34
N PRO A 82 -10.56 -9.57 11.83
CA PRO A 82 -9.80 -8.34 11.62
C PRO A 82 -8.54 -8.26 12.49
N GLY A 83 -7.63 -7.35 12.14
CA GLY A 83 -6.49 -6.98 12.99
C GLY A 83 -5.16 -7.61 12.60
N HIS A 84 -5.05 -8.23 11.42
CA HIS A 84 -3.83 -8.86 10.92
C HIS A 84 -3.01 -7.96 9.97
N GLY A 85 -3.22 -6.66 10.02
CA GLY A 85 -2.45 -5.69 9.22
C GLY A 85 -0.95 -5.70 9.52
N LYS A 86 -0.56 -6.13 10.73
CA LYS A 86 0.86 -6.27 11.08
C LYS A 86 1.54 -7.40 10.29
N GLU A 87 0.87 -8.52 10.14
CA GLU A 87 1.35 -9.67 9.36
C GLU A 87 1.43 -9.30 7.87
N MET A 88 0.41 -8.61 7.35
CA MET A 88 0.43 -8.08 5.98
C MET A 88 1.57 -7.08 5.76
N LEU A 89 1.81 -6.20 6.72
CA LEU A 89 2.93 -5.25 6.67
C LEU A 89 4.27 -5.98 6.68
N SER A 90 4.41 -7.02 7.51
CA SER A 90 5.61 -7.87 7.54
C SER A 90 5.84 -8.58 6.20
N SER A 91 4.80 -9.16 5.59
CA SER A 91 4.90 -9.77 4.25
C SER A 91 5.31 -8.73 3.19
N LEU A 92 4.70 -7.54 3.23
CA LEU A 92 5.04 -6.46 2.31
C LEU A 92 6.51 -6.04 2.43
N THR A 93 7.01 -5.88 3.67
CA THR A 93 8.36 -5.36 3.93
C THR A 93 9.45 -6.41 3.73
N ASN A 94 9.20 -7.66 4.11
CA ASN A 94 10.23 -8.70 4.17
C ASN A 94 10.20 -9.68 2.98
N GLU A 95 9.12 -9.69 2.20
CA GLU A 95 8.95 -10.63 1.10
C GLU A 95 8.66 -9.91 -0.23
N ILE A 96 7.56 -9.13 -0.30
CA ILE A 96 7.09 -8.55 -1.56
C ILE A 96 8.08 -7.50 -2.09
N ILE A 97 8.45 -6.52 -1.26
CA ILE A 97 9.38 -5.46 -1.67
C ILE A 97 10.75 -6.04 -2.08
N PRO A 98 11.41 -6.90 -1.27
CA PRO A 98 12.66 -7.53 -1.67
C PRO A 98 12.55 -8.32 -2.97
N PHE A 99 11.49 -9.10 -3.16
CA PHE A 99 11.25 -9.85 -4.39
C PHE A 99 11.14 -8.92 -5.62
N ILE A 100 10.39 -7.83 -5.51
CA ILE A 100 10.23 -6.86 -6.61
C ILE A 100 11.55 -6.14 -6.90
N GLN A 101 12.31 -5.80 -5.89
CA GLN A 101 13.64 -5.19 -6.05
C GLN A 101 14.60 -6.14 -6.76
N GLU A 102 14.68 -7.39 -6.32
CA GLU A 102 15.58 -8.39 -6.91
C GLU A 102 15.19 -8.74 -8.35
N LYS A 103 13.91 -9.04 -8.57
CA LYS A 103 13.44 -9.56 -9.86
C LYS A 103 13.29 -8.48 -10.94
N TYR A 104 12.87 -7.28 -10.55
CA TYR A 104 12.54 -6.20 -11.49
C TYR A 104 13.46 -4.98 -11.36
N HIS A 105 14.44 -5.03 -10.46
CA HIS A 105 15.39 -3.95 -10.19
C HIS A 105 14.69 -2.62 -9.80
N ALA A 106 13.65 -2.72 -8.97
CA ALA A 106 12.97 -1.56 -8.44
C ALA A 106 13.88 -0.77 -7.49
N GLY A 107 13.80 0.55 -7.56
CA GLY A 107 14.52 1.45 -6.66
C GLY A 107 13.91 1.54 -5.26
N ASN A 108 14.48 2.44 -4.46
CA ASN A 108 13.97 2.73 -3.11
C ASN A 108 12.82 3.73 -3.07
N ASN A 109 12.54 4.40 -4.19
CA ASN A 109 11.37 5.26 -4.29
C ASN A 109 10.11 4.41 -4.40
N ARG A 110 9.19 4.55 -3.43
CA ARG A 110 7.99 3.71 -3.33
C ARG A 110 6.77 4.57 -3.07
N ILE A 111 5.66 4.17 -3.71
CA ILE A 111 4.32 4.68 -3.41
C ILE A 111 3.46 3.50 -3.01
N LEU A 112 2.73 3.61 -1.92
CA LEU A 112 1.75 2.61 -1.49
C LEU A 112 0.34 3.18 -1.65
N VAL A 113 -0.51 2.46 -2.38
CA VAL A 113 -1.85 2.92 -2.79
C VAL A 113 -2.91 1.97 -2.23
N GLY A 114 -3.95 2.52 -1.61
CA GLY A 114 -5.06 1.73 -1.10
C GLY A 114 -6.37 2.49 -1.06
N HIS A 115 -7.49 1.76 -1.27
CA HIS A 115 -8.84 2.30 -1.22
C HIS A 115 -9.61 1.72 -0.02
N SER A 116 -10.43 2.53 0.65
CA SER A 116 -11.28 2.11 1.77
C SER A 116 -10.45 1.46 2.90
N LEU A 117 -10.61 0.17 3.22
CA LEU A 117 -9.74 -0.54 4.17
C LEU A 117 -8.27 -0.57 3.71
N GLY A 118 -8.02 -0.64 2.39
CA GLY A 118 -6.68 -0.45 1.84
C GLY A 118 -6.10 0.92 2.17
N GLY A 119 -6.93 1.98 2.12
CA GLY A 119 -6.55 3.33 2.55
C GLY A 119 -6.19 3.39 4.04
N THR A 120 -6.93 2.67 4.89
CA THR A 120 -6.62 2.53 6.32
C THR A 120 -5.27 1.83 6.52
N PHE A 121 -5.05 0.74 5.79
CA PHE A 121 -3.78 -0.01 5.87
C PHE A 121 -2.57 0.80 5.40
N VAL A 122 -2.65 1.52 4.27
CA VAL A 122 -1.50 2.31 3.80
C VAL A 122 -1.15 3.43 4.78
N THR A 123 -2.15 4.02 5.42
CA THR A 123 -1.92 5.02 6.49
C THR A 123 -1.25 4.37 7.70
N TYR A 124 -1.69 3.18 8.09
CA TYR A 124 -1.06 2.40 9.16
C TYR A 124 0.40 2.06 8.80
N ALA A 125 0.65 1.55 7.59
CA ALA A 125 1.99 1.20 7.13
C ALA A 125 2.96 2.41 7.14
N MET A 126 2.49 3.58 6.73
CA MET A 126 3.27 4.82 6.81
C MET A 126 3.64 5.17 8.25
N MET A 127 2.70 5.04 9.19
CA MET A 127 2.98 5.36 10.61
C MET A 127 3.98 4.39 11.25
N GLU A 128 3.94 3.11 10.87
CA GLU A 128 4.86 2.08 11.40
C GLU A 128 6.25 2.13 10.74
N HIS A 129 6.31 2.44 9.43
CA HIS A 129 7.54 2.47 8.63
C HIS A 129 7.61 3.69 7.70
N PRO A 130 7.71 4.92 8.25
CA PRO A 130 7.67 6.15 7.46
C PRO A 130 8.83 6.27 6.46
N ASP A 131 10.00 5.73 6.78
CA ASP A 131 11.15 5.73 5.89
C ASP A 131 11.02 4.74 4.73
N LEU A 132 10.22 3.69 4.93
CA LEU A 132 9.96 2.69 3.90
C LEU A 132 8.87 3.13 2.93
N PHE A 133 7.87 3.87 3.44
CA PHE A 133 6.73 4.38 2.68
C PHE A 133 6.63 5.91 2.79
N PRO A 134 7.57 6.65 2.18
CA PRO A 134 7.57 8.11 2.24
C PRO A 134 6.36 8.71 1.50
N TYR A 135 5.78 7.96 0.55
CA TYR A 135 4.62 8.38 -0.21
C TYR A 135 3.50 7.35 -0.10
N ILE A 136 2.31 7.81 0.27
CA ILE A 136 1.09 7.01 0.25
C ILE A 136 -0.03 7.74 -0.49
N ILE A 137 -0.93 6.95 -1.10
CA ILE A 137 -2.20 7.43 -1.64
C ILE A 137 -3.31 6.65 -0.96
N ALA A 138 -3.98 7.29 0.00
CA ALA A 138 -5.12 6.73 0.71
C ALA A 138 -6.42 7.28 0.12
N ILE A 139 -7.14 6.46 -0.66
CA ILE A 139 -8.37 6.84 -1.33
C ILE A 139 -9.56 6.47 -0.46
N SER A 140 -10.36 7.45 -0.04
CA SER A 140 -11.54 7.28 0.83
C SER A 140 -11.28 6.30 1.99
N PRO A 141 -10.25 6.52 2.82
CA PRO A 141 -9.84 5.56 3.85
C PRO A 141 -10.92 5.37 4.91
N ASN A 142 -11.11 4.13 5.37
CA ASN A 142 -12.06 3.82 6.43
C ASN A 142 -11.47 4.04 7.83
N TYR A 143 -11.27 5.29 8.23
CA TYR A 143 -10.74 5.62 9.57
C TYR A 143 -11.73 5.38 10.73
N LYS A 144 -12.97 4.96 10.43
CA LYS A 144 -13.91 4.48 11.45
C LYS A 144 -13.65 3.04 11.90
N TYR A 145 -12.69 2.35 11.27
CA TYR A 145 -12.22 1.08 11.79
C TYR A 145 -11.60 1.31 13.16
N SER A 146 -12.00 0.48 14.14
CA SER A 146 -11.58 0.61 15.54
C SER A 146 -11.87 1.99 16.15
N GLU A 147 -13.08 2.50 15.93
CA GLU A 147 -13.58 3.79 16.40
C GLU A 147 -12.69 4.96 15.93
N ASN A 148 -12.00 5.64 16.85
CA ASN A 148 -11.15 6.79 16.55
C ASN A 148 -9.64 6.44 16.56
N MET A 149 -9.26 5.19 16.82
CA MET A 149 -7.85 4.84 17.03
C MET A 149 -6.95 5.22 15.88
N MET A 150 -7.41 5.06 14.61
CA MET A 150 -6.61 5.49 13.45
C MET A 150 -6.39 6.99 13.44
N ILE A 151 -7.42 7.78 13.74
CA ILE A 151 -7.35 9.25 13.75
C ILE A 151 -6.44 9.72 14.89
N ASP A 152 -6.57 9.12 16.07
CA ASP A 152 -5.77 9.49 17.22
C ASP A 152 -4.28 9.14 17.01
N ARG A 153 -3.98 7.97 16.46
CA ARG A 153 -2.61 7.60 16.10
C ARG A 153 -2.03 8.50 15.01
N LEU A 154 -2.82 8.84 13.98
CA LEU A 154 -2.38 9.72 12.91
C LEU A 154 -2.08 11.13 13.45
N ARG A 155 -2.90 11.64 14.39
CA ARG A 155 -2.65 12.92 15.07
C ARG A 155 -1.31 12.88 15.81
N VAL A 156 -1.09 11.88 16.65
CA VAL A 156 0.19 11.72 17.38
C VAL A 156 1.36 11.62 16.40
N PHE A 157 1.23 10.82 15.34
CA PHE A 157 2.26 10.70 14.31
C PHE A 157 2.58 12.06 13.66
N THR A 158 1.56 12.84 13.27
CA THR A 158 1.78 14.15 12.63
C THR A 158 2.41 15.19 13.56
N GLU A 159 2.25 15.05 14.87
CA GLU A 159 2.87 15.92 15.88
C GLU A 159 4.31 15.52 16.21
N THR A 160 4.62 14.23 16.16
CA THR A 160 5.90 13.68 16.65
C THR A 160 6.90 13.36 15.54
N TYR A 161 6.46 12.99 14.34
CA TYR A 161 7.35 12.64 13.24
C TYR A 161 8.04 13.88 12.65
N GLN A 162 9.37 13.87 12.64
CA GLN A 162 10.21 14.98 12.19
C GLN A 162 10.70 14.85 10.74
N GLY A 163 10.41 13.74 10.06
CA GLY A 163 10.75 13.55 8.63
C GLY A 163 9.81 14.30 7.69
N GLU A 164 10.07 14.18 6.37
CA GLU A 164 9.16 14.72 5.35
C GLU A 164 7.81 13.98 5.39
N LYS A 165 6.72 14.75 5.35
CA LYS A 165 5.35 14.23 5.43
C LYS A 165 4.73 14.31 4.04
N ASN A 166 4.83 13.24 3.28
CA ASN A 166 4.35 13.17 1.90
C ASN A 166 3.20 12.15 1.77
N TYR A 167 1.98 12.57 2.12
CA TYR A 167 0.79 11.75 1.92
C TYR A 167 -0.32 12.53 1.26
N ILE A 168 -1.11 11.85 0.44
CA ILE A 168 -2.33 12.36 -0.16
C ILE A 168 -3.48 11.48 0.34
N SER A 169 -4.45 12.10 1.02
CA SER A 169 -5.71 11.46 1.41
C SER A 169 -6.85 12.24 0.76
N THR A 170 -7.73 11.55 0.07
CA THR A 170 -8.94 12.11 -0.57
C THR A 170 -10.19 11.40 -0.07
#